data_a5d519b6cf6f5711428c3dadd02fc2aa
#
_entry.id   a5d519b6cf6f5711428c3dadd02fc2aa
#
_cell.length_a   1.000
_cell.length_b   1.000
_cell.length_c   1.000
_cell.angle_alpha   90.00
_cell.angle_beta   90.00
_cell.angle_gamma   90.00
#
_symmetry.space_group_name_H-M   'P 1'
#
loop_
_entity.id
_entity.type
_entity.pdbx_description
1 polymer ?
#
loop_
_entity_poly.entity_id
_entity_poly.type
_entity_poly.pdbx_seq_one_letter_code
_entity_poly.pdbx_strand_id
1 'polypeptide(L)'
;MSVGFIEFLVQDFSMFRDFEKPENQLSQAIIGASIEVHKHLGPGLLEKTYEACLVHELLGRNICFVRQVPIPVTYKGQTLDCGFRADLIVENKVLVEVKAVAAINDIHRAQALTYLKLTDLRLCLLLNFNAVLMRDGTVRVVLGL
;
A
#
# COMPACT_ATOMS: atom_id res chain seq x y z
N MET A 1 -32.86 -0.01 21.35
CA MET A 1 -32.57 0.78 20.15
C MET A 1 -33.72 0.65 19.16
N SER A 2 -34.23 1.79 18.69
CA SER A 2 -35.30 1.76 17.71
C SER A 2 -34.76 1.38 16.33
N VAL A 3 -35.55 0.66 15.54
CA VAL A 3 -35.23 0.28 14.17
C VAL A 3 -34.89 1.51 13.30
N GLY A 4 -35.53 2.67 13.58
CA GLY A 4 -35.26 3.92 12.85
C GLY A 4 -33.86 4.50 13.06
N PHE A 5 -33.23 4.26 14.22
CA PHE A 5 -31.86 4.69 14.46
C PHE A 5 -30.85 3.87 13.65
N ILE A 6 -31.10 2.57 13.49
CA ILE A 6 -30.28 1.68 12.68
C ILE A 6 -30.43 2.02 11.19
N GLU A 7 -31.66 2.33 10.72
CA GLU A 7 -31.90 2.76 9.35
C GLU A 7 -31.23 4.10 9.02
N PHE A 8 -31.24 5.06 9.96
CA PHE A 8 -30.54 6.34 9.82
C PHE A 8 -29.02 6.15 9.70
N LEU A 9 -28.43 5.28 10.52
CA LEU A 9 -27.02 4.93 10.42
C LEU A 9 -26.68 4.24 9.10
N VAL A 10 -27.56 3.41 8.56
CA VAL A 10 -27.38 2.69 7.31
C VAL A 10 -27.44 3.64 6.09
N GLN A 11 -28.23 4.71 6.14
CA GLN A 11 -28.33 5.67 5.03
C GLN A 11 -27.09 6.56 4.87
N ASP A 12 -26.41 6.91 5.98
CA ASP A 12 -25.15 7.68 5.96
C ASP A 12 -23.89 6.82 5.88
N PHE A 13 -24.06 5.51 5.84
CA PHE A 13 -22.96 4.54 5.99
C PHE A 13 -22.16 4.29 4.73
N SER A 14 -22.50 4.89 3.58
CA SER A 14 -21.74 4.68 2.34
C SER A 14 -20.30 5.17 2.47
N MET A 15 -20.07 6.26 3.21
CA MET A 15 -18.74 6.81 3.51
C MET A 15 -18.00 5.95 4.54
N PHE A 16 -18.70 5.28 5.45
CA PHE A 16 -18.13 4.41 6.47
C PHE A 16 -17.88 2.97 5.95
N ARG A 17 -18.59 2.53 4.91
CA ARG A 17 -18.36 1.22 4.29
C ARG A 17 -16.94 1.09 3.73
N ASP A 18 -16.39 2.17 3.20
CA ASP A 18 -15.01 2.17 2.71
C ASP A 18 -13.98 2.12 3.84
N PHE A 19 -14.34 2.66 5.01
CA PHE A 19 -13.50 2.58 6.22
C PHE A 19 -13.47 1.18 6.84
N GLU A 20 -14.53 0.40 6.67
CA GLU A 20 -14.63 -0.93 7.27
C GLU A 20 -13.87 -2.01 6.49
N LYS A 21 -13.47 -1.74 5.25
CA LYS A 21 -12.64 -2.68 4.49
C LYS A 21 -11.28 -2.81 5.15
N PRO A 22 -10.81 -4.05 5.41
CA PRO A 22 -9.52 -4.26 6.08
C PRO A 22 -8.36 -3.56 5.39
N GLU A 23 -8.37 -3.51 4.05
CA GLU A 23 -7.34 -2.84 3.26
C GLU A 23 -7.28 -1.34 3.56
N ASN A 24 -8.42 -0.68 3.75
CA ASN A 24 -8.45 0.76 4.01
C ASN A 24 -7.94 1.10 5.42
N GLN A 25 -8.31 0.32 6.43
CA GLN A 25 -7.78 0.49 7.79
C GLN A 25 -6.28 0.24 7.82
N LEU A 26 -5.84 -0.82 7.16
CA LEU A 26 -4.43 -1.18 7.07
C LEU A 26 -3.62 -0.13 6.31
N SER A 27 -4.17 0.40 5.22
CA SER A 27 -3.59 1.49 4.44
C SER A 27 -3.31 2.71 5.32
N GLN A 28 -4.24 3.11 6.17
CA GLN A 28 -4.04 4.24 7.09
C GLN A 28 -2.90 3.99 8.07
N ALA A 29 -2.79 2.79 8.61
CA ALA A 29 -1.71 2.42 9.51
C ALA A 29 -0.36 2.45 8.81
N ILE A 30 -0.27 1.93 7.58
CA ILE A 30 0.95 1.95 6.78
C ILE A 30 1.35 3.38 6.41
N ILE A 31 0.40 4.20 5.99
CA ILE A 31 0.64 5.62 5.67
C ILE A 31 1.12 6.36 6.92
N GLY A 32 0.51 6.12 8.07
CA GLY A 32 0.95 6.69 9.34
C GLY A 32 2.39 6.32 9.68
N ALA A 33 2.76 5.06 9.47
CA ALA A 33 4.15 4.60 9.64
C ALA A 33 5.10 5.29 8.65
N SER A 34 4.69 5.45 7.40
CA SER A 34 5.51 6.13 6.39
C SER A 34 5.70 7.62 6.69
N ILE A 35 4.70 8.28 7.24
CA ILE A 35 4.79 9.67 7.68
C ILE A 35 5.82 9.79 8.81
N GLU A 36 5.81 8.88 9.76
CA GLU A 36 6.77 8.86 10.86
C GLU A 36 8.20 8.71 10.34
N VAL A 37 8.43 7.78 9.42
CA VAL A 37 9.75 7.62 8.77
C VAL A 37 10.19 8.90 8.07
N HIS A 38 9.28 9.49 7.30
CA HIS A 38 9.57 10.69 6.51
C HIS A 38 9.87 11.91 7.40
N LYS A 39 9.20 12.03 8.54
CA LYS A 39 9.48 13.09 9.52
C LYS A 39 10.90 13.01 10.05
N HIS A 40 11.43 11.82 10.25
CA HIS A 40 12.78 11.62 10.78
C HIS A 40 13.87 11.76 9.73
N LEU A 41 13.62 11.27 8.52
CA LEU A 41 14.65 11.16 7.49
C LEU A 41 14.60 12.25 6.43
N GLY A 42 13.40 12.74 6.11
CA GLY A 42 13.20 13.64 4.98
C GLY A 42 13.44 12.96 3.62
N PRO A 43 13.33 13.72 2.51
CA PRO A 43 13.62 13.22 1.17
C PRO A 43 15.13 13.07 0.93
N GLY A 44 15.50 12.41 -0.19
CA GLY A 44 16.86 12.41 -0.70
C GLY A 44 17.69 11.17 -0.38
N LEU A 45 17.12 10.17 0.29
CA LEU A 45 17.84 8.95 0.62
C LEU A 45 17.49 7.82 -0.38
N LEU A 46 18.16 6.68 -0.23
CA LEU A 46 17.93 5.50 -1.05
C LEU A 46 16.67 4.75 -0.62
N GLU A 47 16.01 4.10 -1.56
CA GLU A 47 14.80 3.31 -1.31
C GLU A 47 15.00 2.26 -0.20
N LYS A 48 16.14 1.58 -0.20
CA LYS A 48 16.48 0.57 0.83
C LYS A 48 16.46 1.13 2.25
N THR A 49 16.88 2.37 2.42
CA THR A 49 16.88 3.04 3.72
C THR A 49 15.46 3.25 4.21
N TYR A 50 14.59 3.77 3.35
CA TYR A 50 13.18 3.99 3.68
C TYR A 50 12.45 2.68 3.95
N GLU A 51 12.70 1.65 3.15
CA GLU A 51 12.10 0.33 3.37
C GLU A 51 12.49 -0.24 4.72
N ALA A 52 13.77 -0.18 5.09
CA ALA A 52 14.26 -0.68 6.38
C ALA A 52 13.60 0.06 7.56
N CYS A 53 13.46 1.38 7.45
CA CYS A 53 12.83 2.19 8.49
C CYS A 53 11.31 1.95 8.56
N LEU A 54 10.65 1.78 7.42
CA LEU A 54 9.23 1.44 7.36
C LEU A 54 8.96 0.08 8.02
N VAL A 55 9.78 -0.91 7.73
CA VAL A 55 9.72 -2.23 8.38
C VAL A 55 9.86 -2.11 9.89
N HIS A 56 10.79 -1.28 10.37
CA HIS A 56 10.96 -1.02 11.80
C HIS A 56 9.69 -0.45 12.43
N GLU A 57 9.06 0.52 11.77
CA GLU A 57 7.80 1.12 12.21
C GLU A 57 6.66 0.09 12.25
N LEU A 58 6.53 -0.74 11.21
CA LEU A 58 5.48 -1.76 11.15
C LEU A 58 5.66 -2.79 12.27
N LEU A 59 6.88 -3.23 12.56
CA LEU A 59 7.19 -4.12 13.68
C LEU A 59 6.77 -3.51 15.02
N GLY A 60 7.10 -2.24 15.23
CA GLY A 60 6.72 -1.53 16.45
C GLY A 60 5.21 -1.35 16.62
N ARG A 61 4.46 -1.44 15.55
CA ARG A 61 2.99 -1.35 15.51
C ARG A 61 2.30 -2.71 15.52
N ASN A 62 3.05 -3.80 15.64
CA ASN A 62 2.56 -5.18 15.57
C ASN A 62 1.81 -5.50 14.27
N ILE A 63 2.26 -4.94 13.16
CA ILE A 63 1.72 -5.19 11.83
C ILE A 63 2.61 -6.21 11.13
N CYS A 64 2.03 -7.34 10.71
CA CYS A 64 2.75 -8.41 10.02
C CYS A 64 2.98 -8.07 8.55
N PHE A 65 4.12 -8.47 8.03
CA PHE A 65 4.47 -8.26 6.61
C PHE A 65 5.47 -9.31 6.14
N VAL A 66 5.59 -9.41 4.83
CA VAL A 66 6.66 -10.17 4.16
C VAL A 66 7.39 -9.19 3.23
N ARG A 67 8.73 -9.26 3.24
CA ARG A 67 9.59 -8.39 2.42
C ARG A 67 9.99 -9.10 1.13
N GLN A 68 10.20 -8.32 0.07
CA GLN A 68 10.80 -8.78 -1.19
C GLN A 68 10.13 -10.04 -1.72
N VAL A 69 8.82 -9.95 -1.89
CA VAL A 69 7.98 -11.08 -2.30
C VAL A 69 8.06 -11.27 -3.82
N PRO A 70 8.52 -12.41 -4.32
CA PRO A 70 8.57 -12.67 -5.75
C PRO A 70 7.16 -12.61 -6.37
N ILE A 71 7.07 -11.95 -7.53
CA ILE A 71 5.83 -11.86 -8.31
C ILE A 71 6.07 -12.55 -9.65
N PRO A 72 5.65 -13.82 -9.80
CA PRO A 72 5.79 -14.53 -11.07
C PRO A 72 4.81 -13.98 -12.11
N VAL A 73 5.22 -14.00 -13.37
CA VAL A 73 4.38 -13.59 -14.50
C VAL A 73 3.79 -14.84 -15.15
N THR A 74 2.47 -14.85 -15.34
CA THR A 74 1.79 -15.87 -16.12
C THR A 74 1.64 -15.38 -17.56
N TYR A 75 2.26 -16.08 -18.50
CA TYR A 75 2.19 -15.76 -19.91
C TYR A 75 1.79 -17.00 -20.70
N LYS A 76 0.66 -16.92 -21.37
CA LYS A 76 0.10 -18.04 -22.19
C LYS A 76 0.08 -19.36 -21.43
N GLY A 77 -0.41 -19.34 -20.18
CA GLY A 77 -0.49 -20.52 -19.33
C GLY A 77 0.82 -20.97 -18.69
N GLN A 78 1.92 -20.30 -18.95
CA GLN A 78 3.23 -20.56 -18.35
C GLN A 78 3.48 -19.59 -17.19
N THR A 79 3.96 -20.09 -16.06
CA THR A 79 4.41 -19.27 -14.96
C THR A 79 5.91 -19.05 -15.05
N LEU A 80 6.32 -17.78 -15.19
CA LEU A 80 7.71 -17.39 -15.41
C LEU A 80 8.20 -16.53 -14.27
N ASP A 81 9.38 -16.85 -13.73
CA ASP A 81 10.10 -15.97 -12.82
C ASP A 81 10.89 -14.95 -13.63
N CYS A 82 10.40 -13.71 -13.65
CA CYS A 82 11.03 -12.59 -14.37
C CYS A 82 11.78 -11.64 -13.43
N GLY A 83 11.97 -12.02 -12.17
CA GLY A 83 12.69 -11.21 -11.19
C GLY A 83 11.89 -10.06 -10.57
N PHE A 84 10.59 -9.96 -10.84
CA PHE A 84 9.74 -8.95 -10.21
C PHE A 84 9.51 -9.30 -8.74
N ARG A 85 9.51 -8.28 -7.89
CA ARG A 85 9.29 -8.42 -6.46
C ARG A 85 8.45 -7.27 -5.94
N ALA A 86 7.54 -7.56 -5.02
CA ALA A 86 6.93 -6.54 -4.19
C ALA A 86 7.88 -6.22 -3.02
N ASP A 87 8.08 -4.95 -2.71
CA ASP A 87 8.91 -4.57 -1.56
C ASP A 87 8.34 -5.12 -0.27
N LEU A 88 7.04 -4.93 -0.05
CA LEU A 88 6.30 -5.50 1.08
C LEU A 88 4.92 -5.99 0.64
N ILE A 89 4.47 -7.08 1.26
CA ILE A 89 3.05 -7.42 1.33
C ILE A 89 2.67 -7.44 2.81
N VAL A 90 1.74 -6.57 3.17
CA VAL A 90 1.35 -6.33 4.56
C VAL A 90 0.04 -7.05 4.85
N GLU A 91 0.05 -7.87 5.90
CA GLU A 91 -1.12 -8.65 6.37
C GLU A 91 -1.78 -9.48 5.25
N ASN A 92 -1.04 -9.85 4.23
CA ASN A 92 -1.54 -10.53 3.03
C ASN A 92 -2.69 -9.78 2.33
N LYS A 93 -2.73 -8.46 2.43
CA LYS A 93 -3.82 -7.62 1.93
C LYS A 93 -3.36 -6.41 1.14
N VAL A 94 -2.26 -5.78 1.53
CA VAL A 94 -1.79 -4.53 0.91
C VAL A 94 -0.39 -4.71 0.40
N LEU A 95 -0.22 -4.48 -0.90
CA LEU A 95 1.07 -4.45 -1.54
C LEU A 95 1.67 -3.04 -1.37
N VAL A 96 2.92 -2.96 -0.96
CA VAL A 96 3.63 -1.68 -0.76
C VAL A 96 4.86 -1.64 -1.65
N GLU A 97 4.98 -0.57 -2.41
CA GLU A 97 6.15 -0.25 -3.22
C GLU A 97 6.78 1.04 -2.69
N VAL A 98 8.01 0.95 -2.26
CA VAL A 98 8.80 2.10 -1.78
C VAL A 98 9.52 2.71 -2.97
N LYS A 99 9.35 4.03 -3.13
CA LYS A 99 9.95 4.80 -4.22
C LYS A 99 10.73 5.98 -3.66
N ALA A 100 11.77 6.39 -4.37
CA ALA A 100 12.53 7.62 -4.13
C ALA A 100 12.80 8.26 -5.50
N VAL A 101 11.74 8.73 -6.14
CA VAL A 101 11.74 9.26 -7.51
C VAL A 101 11.24 10.70 -7.54
N ALA A 102 11.49 11.42 -8.63
CA ALA A 102 11.05 12.81 -8.77
C ALA A 102 9.52 12.93 -8.66
N ALA A 103 8.78 12.00 -9.25
CA ALA A 103 7.33 11.92 -9.16
C ALA A 103 6.85 10.51 -9.51
N ILE A 104 5.73 10.10 -8.92
CA ILE A 104 5.02 8.89 -9.34
C ILE A 104 4.36 9.20 -10.69
N ASN A 105 4.65 8.38 -11.69
CA ASN A 105 4.14 8.53 -13.05
C ASN A 105 3.19 7.40 -13.46
N ASP A 106 2.67 7.47 -14.69
CA ASP A 106 1.71 6.49 -15.19
C ASP A 106 2.30 5.08 -15.31
N ILE A 107 3.59 4.96 -15.58
CA ILE A 107 4.27 3.65 -15.65
C ILE A 107 4.32 3.01 -14.26
N HIS A 108 4.62 3.78 -13.21
CA HIS A 108 4.57 3.28 -11.84
C HIS A 108 3.18 2.77 -11.48
N ARG A 109 2.13 3.50 -11.86
CA ARG A 109 0.73 3.11 -11.60
C ARG A 109 0.35 1.85 -12.38
N ALA A 110 0.74 1.77 -13.65
CA ALA A 110 0.48 0.59 -14.50
C ALA A 110 1.17 -0.66 -13.93
N GLN A 111 2.40 -0.54 -13.47
CA GLN A 111 3.13 -1.63 -12.83
C GLN A 111 2.42 -2.10 -11.55
N ALA A 112 2.01 -1.16 -10.70
CA ALA A 112 1.27 -1.47 -9.48
C ALA A 112 -0.02 -2.25 -9.78
N LEU A 113 -0.78 -1.81 -10.79
CA LEU A 113 -2.00 -2.48 -11.21
C LEU A 113 -1.72 -3.91 -11.71
N THR A 114 -0.65 -4.09 -12.48
CA THR A 114 -0.22 -5.41 -12.93
C THR A 114 0.13 -6.32 -11.75
N TYR A 115 0.86 -5.81 -10.77
CA TYR A 115 1.21 -6.57 -9.56
C TYR A 115 -0.03 -6.98 -8.77
N LEU A 116 -1.04 -6.11 -8.68
CA LEU A 116 -2.32 -6.46 -8.05
C LEU A 116 -3.02 -7.61 -8.78
N LYS A 117 -3.03 -7.59 -10.11
CA LYS A 117 -3.60 -8.68 -10.91
C LYS A 117 -2.87 -10.00 -10.68
N LEU A 118 -1.54 -9.96 -10.63
CA LEU A 118 -0.71 -11.16 -10.47
C LEU A 118 -0.76 -11.74 -9.06
N THR A 119 -0.97 -10.91 -8.04
CA THR A 119 -1.03 -11.33 -6.63
C THR A 119 -2.44 -11.57 -6.12
N ASP A 120 -3.45 -11.21 -6.88
CA ASP A 120 -4.86 -11.23 -6.46
C ASP A 120 -5.13 -10.37 -5.21
N LEU A 121 -4.36 -9.31 -5.06
CA LEU A 121 -4.57 -8.29 -4.04
C LEU A 121 -5.35 -7.11 -4.63
N ARG A 122 -5.98 -6.32 -3.77
CA ARG A 122 -6.89 -5.24 -4.19
C ARG A 122 -6.37 -3.84 -3.96
N LEU A 123 -5.29 -3.68 -3.21
CA LEU A 123 -4.70 -2.38 -2.89
C LEU A 123 -3.19 -2.43 -2.97
N CYS A 124 -2.62 -1.48 -3.69
CA CYS A 124 -1.19 -1.17 -3.67
C CYS A 124 -0.98 0.27 -3.20
N LEU A 125 -0.04 0.47 -2.30
CA LEU A 125 0.46 1.77 -1.91
C LEU A 125 1.81 2.02 -2.57
N LEU A 126 1.88 3.06 -3.38
CA LEU A 126 3.14 3.61 -3.87
C LEU A 126 3.56 4.72 -2.91
N LEU A 127 4.65 4.52 -2.20
CA LEU A 127 5.15 5.45 -1.19
C LEU A 127 6.42 6.10 -1.69
N ASN A 128 6.30 7.32 -2.21
CA ASN A 128 7.43 8.10 -2.71
C ASN A 128 8.00 9.00 -1.62
N PHE A 129 9.05 8.53 -0.96
CA PHE A 129 9.71 9.26 0.12
C PHE A 129 10.51 10.47 -0.37
N ASN A 130 10.71 10.63 -1.67
CA ASN A 130 11.39 11.80 -2.22
C ASN A 130 10.48 13.02 -2.33
N ALA A 131 9.20 12.89 -2.06
CA ALA A 131 8.29 14.03 -1.97
C ALA A 131 8.62 14.90 -0.76
N VAL A 132 8.32 16.20 -0.85
CA VAL A 132 8.52 17.13 0.28
C VAL A 132 7.59 16.78 1.44
N LEU A 133 6.33 16.43 1.14
CA LEU A 133 5.35 15.93 2.10
C LEU A 133 4.95 14.53 1.71
N MET A 134 4.92 13.63 2.67
CA MET A 134 4.55 12.23 2.42
C MET A 134 3.12 12.09 1.88
N ARG A 135 2.23 12.97 2.29
CA ARG A 135 0.87 13.06 1.74
C ARG A 135 0.88 13.15 0.21
N ASP A 136 1.75 13.98 -0.36
CA ASP A 136 1.84 14.19 -1.80
C ASP A 136 2.59 13.06 -2.50
N GLY A 137 3.41 12.32 -1.76
CA GLY A 137 4.14 11.15 -2.26
C GLY A 137 3.38 9.83 -2.16
N THR A 138 2.20 9.83 -1.56
CA THR A 138 1.41 8.62 -1.35
C THR A 138 0.37 8.47 -2.43
N VAL A 139 0.43 7.35 -3.16
CA VAL A 139 -0.52 7.02 -4.22
C VAL A 139 -1.16 5.67 -3.92
N ARG A 140 -2.48 5.62 -3.95
CA ARG A 140 -3.26 4.38 -3.84
C ARG A 140 -3.65 3.89 -5.22
N VAL A 141 -3.33 2.64 -5.52
CA VAL A 141 -3.80 1.95 -6.71
C VAL A 141 -4.71 0.82 -6.25
N VAL A 142 -5.93 0.80 -6.75
CA VAL A 142 -6.96 -0.15 -6.32
C VAL A 142 -7.45 -1.01 -7.48
N LEU A 143 -7.82 -2.25 -7.16
CA LEU A 143 -8.39 -3.20 -8.10
C LEU A 143 -9.52 -3.97 -7.41
N GLY A 144 -10.77 -3.61 -7.71
CA GLY A 144 -11.94 -4.29 -7.15
C GLY A 144 -12.16 -4.07 -5.65
N LEU A 145 -11.67 -2.99 -5.11
CA LEU A 145 -11.83 -2.66 -3.70
C LEU A 145 -13.15 -1.91 -3.43
#